data_9fba78cf629a29a7184b7511cd35cee0
#
_entry.id   9fba78cf629a29a7184b7511cd35cee0
#
_cell.length_a   1.000
_cell.length_b   1.000
_cell.length_c   1.000
_cell.angle_alpha   90.00
_cell.angle_beta   90.00
_cell.angle_gamma   90.00
#
_symmetry.space_group_name_H-M   'P 1'
#
loop_
_entity.id
_entity.type
_entity.pdbx_description
1 polymer ?
#
loop_
_entity_poly.entity_id
_entity_poly.type
_entity_poly.pdbx_seq_one_letter_code
_entity_poly.pdbx_strand_id
1 'polypeptide(L)'
;AADVKTLFESVIKEGEKYGYPENNGVDAKQYNKVGIIESLKTTFSNKLFIKWIIVDCCAIFGLQMFLASMNALIIGGMGFDSGQMAIVNTSAFAPVPVMLYLLNKLKKEKGLRFAFQTCLISFAICILSFDFASLYVIGSNNVALQYVIAIIGGLCASWAIGAFFMFPYLVPAQVAGVEKQITGRDHSAMYFAS
;
A
#
# COMPACT_ATOMS: atom_id res chain seq x y z
N ALA A 1 23.54 12.58 -21.75
CA ALA A 1 24.06 13.21 -20.52
C ALA A 1 23.26 14.47 -20.14
N ALA A 2 22.72 15.24 -21.10
CA ALA A 2 21.87 16.40 -20.83
C ALA A 2 20.50 16.03 -20.23
N ASP A 3 19.91 14.92 -20.67
CA ASP A 3 18.59 14.45 -20.23
C ASP A 3 18.52 14.05 -18.74
N VAL A 4 19.60 13.47 -18.21
CA VAL A 4 19.61 13.03 -16.79
C VAL A 4 19.68 14.23 -15.85
N LYS A 5 20.40 15.28 -16.25
CA LYS A 5 20.53 16.50 -15.45
C LYS A 5 19.22 17.30 -15.41
N THR A 6 18.53 17.42 -16.54
CA THR A 6 17.21 18.05 -16.62
C THR A 6 16.14 17.27 -15.87
N LEU A 7 16.20 15.94 -15.90
CA LEU A 7 15.30 15.08 -15.11
C LEU A 7 15.53 15.29 -13.60
N PHE A 8 16.79 15.35 -13.17
CA PHE A 8 17.14 15.57 -11.77
C PHE A 8 16.71 16.97 -11.29
N GLU A 9 16.89 18.00 -12.09
CA GLU A 9 16.43 19.37 -11.78
C GLU A 9 14.90 19.46 -11.73
N SER A 10 14.18 18.73 -12.58
CA SER A 10 12.72 18.67 -12.53
C SER A 10 12.21 17.96 -11.28
N VAL A 11 12.87 16.88 -10.84
CA VAL A 11 12.52 16.14 -9.61
C VAL A 11 12.78 16.99 -8.37
N ILE A 12 13.88 17.75 -8.33
CA ILE A 12 14.18 18.68 -7.23
C ILE A 12 13.13 19.79 -7.17
N LYS A 13 12.81 20.41 -8.31
CA LYS A 13 11.81 21.48 -8.41
C LYS A 13 10.39 21.01 -8.04
N GLU A 14 10.06 19.76 -8.36
CA GLU A 14 8.82 19.14 -7.92
C GLU A 14 8.85 18.83 -6.42
N GLY A 15 9.99 18.42 -5.87
CA GLY A 15 10.18 18.21 -4.43
C GLY A 15 9.98 19.51 -3.63
N GLU A 16 10.49 20.62 -4.08
CA GLU A 16 10.30 21.95 -3.48
C GLU A 16 8.83 22.36 -3.45
N LYS A 17 8.07 22.09 -4.52
CA LYS A 17 6.64 22.36 -4.61
C LYS A 17 5.80 21.59 -3.58
N TYR A 18 6.32 20.46 -3.09
CA TYR A 18 5.64 19.62 -2.08
C TYR A 18 6.19 19.79 -0.67
N GLY A 19 6.99 20.86 -0.42
CA GLY A 19 7.49 21.20 0.91
C GLY A 19 8.67 20.36 1.39
N TYR A 20 9.38 19.70 0.48
CA TYR A 20 10.70 19.17 0.80
C TYR A 20 11.67 20.35 0.88
N PRO A 21 12.37 20.54 2.01
CA PRO A 21 13.31 21.63 2.15
C PRO A 21 14.37 21.55 1.05
N GLU A 22 14.59 22.68 0.40
CA GLU A 22 15.68 22.86 -0.54
C GLU A 22 16.97 22.32 0.06
N ASN A 23 17.68 21.50 -0.69
CA ASN A 23 18.97 20.96 -0.28
C ASN A 23 19.99 22.11 -0.35
N ASN A 24 19.86 23.08 0.58
CA ASN A 24 20.78 24.21 0.70
C ASN A 24 22.15 23.69 1.08
N GLY A 25 22.94 23.26 0.05
CA GLY A 25 24.39 23.21 0.12
C GLY A 25 25.02 22.52 1.33
N VAL A 26 24.33 21.60 1.98
CA VAL A 26 24.95 20.76 2.99
C VAL A 26 25.85 19.80 2.24
N ASP A 27 27.13 20.12 2.24
CA ASP A 27 28.18 19.33 1.60
C ASP A 27 27.96 17.84 1.88
N ALA A 28 27.83 17.06 0.82
CA ALA A 28 27.71 15.59 0.86
C ALA A 28 28.89 14.89 1.62
N LYS A 29 29.88 15.66 2.01
CA LYS A 29 31.08 15.21 2.76
C LYS A 29 30.89 15.12 4.28
N GLN A 30 29.78 15.63 4.82
CA GLN A 30 29.59 15.67 6.27
C GLN A 30 28.55 14.65 6.79
N TYR A 31 28.15 13.68 5.96
CA TYR A 31 27.44 12.53 6.46
C TYR A 31 28.42 11.68 7.29
N ASN A 32 28.43 11.87 8.60
CA ASN A 32 29.05 10.91 9.50
C ASN A 32 28.49 9.54 9.16
N LYS A 33 29.35 8.61 8.75
CA LYS A 33 28.98 7.21 8.52
C LYS A 33 28.50 6.66 9.86
N VAL A 34 27.19 6.70 10.08
CA VAL A 34 26.59 6.09 11.27
C VAL A 34 26.77 4.59 11.13
N GLY A 35 27.29 3.94 12.15
CA GLY A 35 27.47 2.49 12.13
C GLY A 35 26.12 1.79 11.96
N ILE A 36 26.09 0.67 11.23
CA ILE A 36 24.88 -0.14 10.98
C ILE A 36 24.13 -0.45 12.29
N ILE A 37 24.87 -0.82 13.34
CA ILE A 37 24.30 -1.15 14.66
C ILE A 37 23.66 0.07 15.32
N GLU A 38 24.29 1.24 15.21
CA GLU A 38 23.74 2.49 15.77
C GLU A 38 22.49 2.92 15.02
N SER A 39 22.48 2.80 13.69
CA SER A 39 21.32 3.08 12.84
C SER A 39 20.15 2.13 13.16
N LEU A 40 20.40 0.83 13.29
CA LEU A 40 19.39 -0.14 13.72
C LEU A 40 18.81 0.22 15.08
N LYS A 41 19.67 0.50 16.07
CA LYS A 41 19.24 0.87 17.42
C LYS A 41 18.36 2.12 17.40
N THR A 42 18.71 3.13 16.62
CA THR A 42 17.94 4.36 16.47
C THR A 42 16.59 4.09 15.80
N THR A 43 16.58 3.32 14.72
CA THR A 43 15.34 2.97 14.00
C THR A 43 14.38 2.19 14.90
N PHE A 44 14.84 1.17 15.61
CA PHE A 44 14.01 0.39 16.54
C PHE A 44 13.71 1.11 17.87
N SER A 45 14.38 2.20 18.19
CA SER A 45 14.01 3.07 19.32
C SER A 45 12.87 4.03 18.99
N ASN A 46 12.56 4.22 17.71
CA ASN A 46 11.44 5.07 17.29
C ASN A 46 10.10 4.36 17.51
N LYS A 47 9.43 4.71 18.61
CA LYS A 47 8.14 4.12 19.00
C LYS A 47 7.05 4.24 17.93
N LEU A 48 7.10 5.30 17.12
CA LEU A 48 6.13 5.50 16.04
C LEU A 48 6.37 4.48 14.91
N PHE A 49 7.61 4.24 14.57
CA PHE A 49 8.02 3.28 13.57
C PHE A 49 7.70 1.84 13.98
N ILE A 50 7.95 1.48 15.24
CA ILE A 50 7.56 0.16 15.78
C ILE A 50 6.05 -0.09 15.70
N LYS A 51 5.25 0.90 16.09
CA LYS A 51 3.79 0.80 15.95
C LYS A 51 3.38 0.60 14.50
N TRP A 52 4.04 1.30 13.58
CA TRP A 52 3.79 1.13 12.16
C TRP A 52 4.16 -0.28 11.68
N ILE A 53 5.34 -0.81 12.02
CA ILE A 53 5.76 -2.18 11.65
C ILE A 53 4.70 -3.20 12.08
N ILE A 54 4.20 -3.11 13.31
CA ILE A 54 3.18 -4.03 13.81
C ILE A 54 1.90 -3.95 12.97
N VAL A 55 1.42 -2.73 12.67
CA VAL A 55 0.23 -2.53 11.84
C VAL A 55 0.44 -3.08 10.43
N ASP A 56 1.59 -2.81 9.84
CA ASP A 56 1.94 -3.24 8.48
C ASP A 56 2.08 -4.77 8.40
N CYS A 57 2.74 -5.40 9.35
CA CYS A 57 2.82 -6.86 9.45
C CYS A 57 1.42 -7.50 9.55
N CYS A 58 0.54 -6.97 10.40
CA CYS A 58 -0.83 -7.46 10.51
C CYS A 58 -1.62 -7.28 9.21
N ALA A 59 -1.45 -6.13 8.54
CA ALA A 59 -2.14 -5.83 7.30
C ALA A 59 -1.66 -6.74 6.15
N ILE A 60 -0.35 -6.91 5.99
CA ILE A 60 0.24 -7.80 4.99
C ILE A 60 -0.16 -9.26 5.27
N PHE A 61 -0.12 -9.70 6.53
CA PHE A 61 -0.55 -11.03 6.90
C PHE A 61 -2.03 -11.27 6.53
N GLY A 62 -2.91 -10.32 6.85
CA GLY A 62 -4.33 -10.39 6.47
C GLY A 62 -4.53 -10.44 4.95
N LEU A 63 -3.79 -9.63 4.20
CA LEU A 63 -3.83 -9.66 2.74
C LEU A 63 -3.35 -11.01 2.18
N GLN A 64 -2.24 -11.56 2.69
CA GLN A 64 -1.71 -12.84 2.22
C GLN A 64 -2.68 -13.99 2.53
N MET A 65 -3.30 -14.00 3.70
CA MET A 65 -4.35 -14.97 4.04
C MET A 65 -5.55 -14.87 3.10
N PHE A 66 -5.99 -13.64 2.78
CA PHE A 66 -7.06 -13.41 1.82
C PHE A 66 -6.68 -13.93 0.42
N LEU A 67 -5.51 -13.56 -0.10
CA LEU A 67 -5.05 -13.98 -1.42
C LEU A 67 -4.91 -15.50 -1.53
N ALA A 68 -4.39 -16.15 -0.50
CA ALA A 68 -4.27 -17.61 -0.45
C ALA A 68 -5.64 -18.30 -0.45
N SER A 69 -6.63 -17.71 0.23
CA SER A 69 -7.98 -18.28 0.36
C SER A 69 -8.91 -17.88 -0.79
N MET A 70 -8.59 -16.85 -1.55
CA MET A 70 -9.47 -16.26 -2.56
C MET A 70 -9.98 -17.28 -3.58
N ASN A 71 -9.10 -18.11 -4.14
CA ASN A 71 -9.48 -19.13 -5.11
C ASN A 71 -10.37 -20.23 -4.48
N ALA A 72 -10.06 -20.61 -3.25
CA ALA A 72 -10.88 -21.59 -2.52
C ALA A 72 -12.27 -21.03 -2.20
N LEU A 73 -12.37 -19.74 -1.88
CA LEU A 73 -13.67 -19.07 -1.66
C LEU A 73 -14.49 -18.99 -2.95
N ILE A 74 -13.87 -18.66 -4.07
CA ILE A 74 -14.57 -18.53 -5.37
C ILE A 74 -15.07 -19.91 -5.85
N ILE A 75 -14.25 -20.94 -5.80
CA ILE A 75 -14.63 -22.28 -6.27
C ILE A 75 -15.49 -22.98 -5.22
N GLY A 76 -15.01 -23.10 -3.98
CA GLY A 76 -15.66 -23.88 -2.93
C GLY A 76 -16.81 -23.13 -2.25
N GLY A 77 -16.67 -21.83 -2.01
CA GLY A 77 -17.69 -21.02 -1.33
C GLY A 77 -18.80 -20.54 -2.27
N MET A 78 -18.47 -20.16 -3.50
CA MET A 78 -19.43 -19.61 -4.47
C MET A 78 -19.88 -20.66 -5.49
N GLY A 79 -19.12 -21.75 -5.67
CA GLY A 79 -19.42 -22.78 -6.67
C GLY A 79 -19.15 -22.36 -8.11
N PHE A 80 -18.28 -21.37 -8.33
CA PHE A 80 -17.96 -20.87 -9.65
C PHE A 80 -17.03 -21.83 -10.41
N ASP A 81 -17.19 -21.86 -11.72
CA ASP A 81 -16.26 -22.57 -12.62
C ASP A 81 -14.95 -21.79 -12.82
N SER A 82 -13.99 -22.43 -13.49
CA SER A 82 -12.68 -21.83 -13.76
C SER A 82 -12.76 -20.54 -14.60
N GLY A 83 -13.72 -20.44 -15.50
CA GLY A 83 -13.94 -19.24 -16.33
C GLY A 83 -14.45 -18.08 -15.49
N GLN A 84 -15.45 -18.33 -14.66
CA GLN A 84 -16.01 -17.35 -13.73
C GLN A 84 -14.96 -16.90 -12.71
N MET A 85 -14.17 -17.83 -12.16
CA MET A 85 -13.05 -17.53 -11.29
C MET A 85 -12.04 -16.60 -11.95
N ALA A 86 -11.69 -16.84 -13.23
CA ALA A 86 -10.76 -16.00 -13.97
C ALA A 86 -11.26 -14.55 -14.11
N ILE A 87 -12.56 -14.36 -14.31
CA ILE A 87 -13.16 -13.02 -14.43
C ILE A 87 -13.15 -12.31 -13.06
N VAL A 88 -13.51 -13.00 -11.97
CA VAL A 88 -13.46 -12.41 -10.62
C VAL A 88 -12.04 -12.06 -10.23
N ASN A 89 -11.06 -12.91 -10.48
CA ASN A 89 -9.66 -12.63 -10.26
C ASN A 89 -9.19 -11.43 -11.10
N THR A 90 -9.58 -11.36 -12.37
CA THR A 90 -9.25 -10.23 -13.24
C THR A 90 -9.83 -8.93 -12.69
N SER A 91 -11.04 -8.93 -12.14
CA SER A 91 -11.64 -7.74 -11.51
C SER A 91 -10.87 -7.27 -10.28
N ALA A 92 -10.19 -8.18 -9.57
CA ALA A 92 -9.39 -7.85 -8.39
C ALA A 92 -7.98 -7.34 -8.75
N PHE A 93 -7.36 -7.82 -9.83
CA PHE A 93 -5.97 -7.51 -10.13
C PHE A 93 -5.79 -6.51 -11.28
N ALA A 94 -6.60 -6.57 -12.32
CA ALA A 94 -6.44 -5.68 -13.48
C ALA A 94 -6.61 -4.18 -13.17
N PRO A 95 -7.54 -3.74 -12.28
CA PRO A 95 -7.68 -2.33 -11.94
C PRO A 95 -6.59 -1.78 -11.00
N VAL A 96 -5.73 -2.62 -10.40
CA VAL A 96 -4.73 -2.20 -9.40
C VAL A 96 -3.89 -0.99 -9.84
N PRO A 97 -3.35 -0.90 -11.07
CA PRO A 97 -2.57 0.27 -11.48
C PRO A 97 -3.37 1.58 -11.45
N VAL A 98 -4.65 1.51 -11.86
CA VAL A 98 -5.56 2.67 -11.82
C VAL A 98 -5.86 3.05 -10.36
N MET A 99 -6.10 2.05 -9.51
CA MET A 99 -6.36 2.25 -8.08
C MET A 99 -5.16 2.86 -7.36
N LEU A 100 -3.93 2.47 -7.72
CA LEU A 100 -2.69 3.09 -7.21
C LEU A 100 -2.59 4.57 -7.59
N TYR A 101 -2.94 4.92 -8.82
CA TYR A 101 -2.96 6.32 -9.26
C TYR A 101 -3.99 7.13 -8.45
N LEU A 102 -5.22 6.61 -8.31
CA LEU A 102 -6.28 7.26 -7.54
C LEU A 102 -5.92 7.39 -6.05
N LEU A 103 -5.30 6.36 -5.48
CA LEU A 103 -4.84 6.37 -4.10
C LEU A 103 -3.76 7.43 -3.86
N ASN A 104 -2.80 7.58 -4.80
CA ASN A 104 -1.80 8.63 -4.75
C ASN A 104 -2.43 10.03 -4.81
N LYS A 105 -3.44 10.22 -5.67
CA LYS A 105 -4.19 11.46 -5.74
C LYS A 105 -4.93 11.73 -4.43
N LEU A 106 -5.63 10.74 -3.89
CA LEU A 106 -6.36 10.84 -2.63
C LEU A 106 -5.43 11.19 -1.46
N LYS A 107 -4.24 10.55 -1.40
CA LYS A 107 -3.21 10.87 -0.41
C LYS A 107 -2.74 12.32 -0.49
N LYS A 108 -2.54 12.85 -1.70
CA LYS A 108 -2.14 14.26 -1.89
C LYS A 108 -3.23 15.24 -1.45
N GLU A 109 -4.48 14.93 -1.70
CA GLU A 109 -5.62 15.81 -1.40
C GLU A 109 -6.08 15.74 0.07
N LYS A 110 -6.19 14.54 0.64
CA LYS A 110 -6.79 14.29 1.96
C LYS A 110 -5.83 13.72 3.01
N GLY A 111 -4.59 13.46 2.61
CA GLY A 111 -3.56 12.94 3.50
C GLY A 111 -3.53 11.42 3.61
N LEU A 112 -2.41 10.93 4.16
CA LEU A 112 -2.11 9.50 4.25
C LEU A 112 -3.10 8.75 5.15
N ARG A 113 -3.49 9.34 6.28
CA ARG A 113 -4.42 8.72 7.24
C ARG A 113 -5.76 8.40 6.60
N PHE A 114 -6.31 9.34 5.83
CA PHE A 114 -7.58 9.14 5.14
C PHE A 114 -7.47 8.07 4.04
N ALA A 115 -6.38 8.08 3.27
CA ALA A 115 -6.11 7.07 2.26
C ALA A 115 -6.04 5.65 2.87
N PHE A 116 -5.39 5.52 4.03
CA PHE A 116 -5.31 4.24 4.75
C PHE A 116 -6.68 3.77 5.27
N GLN A 117 -7.46 4.68 5.84
CA GLN A 117 -8.82 4.35 6.29
C GLN A 117 -9.72 3.86 5.15
N THR A 118 -9.68 4.53 3.98
CA THR A 118 -10.46 4.09 2.81
C THR A 118 -10.02 2.72 2.31
N CYS A 119 -8.74 2.38 2.44
CA CYS A 119 -8.22 1.07 2.11
C CYS A 119 -8.81 -0.02 3.03
N LEU A 120 -8.78 0.19 4.34
CA LEU A 120 -9.34 -0.76 5.31
C LEU A 120 -10.85 -0.96 5.11
N ILE A 121 -11.59 0.13 4.86
CA ILE A 121 -13.03 0.06 4.57
C ILE A 121 -13.28 -0.73 3.29
N SER A 122 -12.54 -0.47 2.22
CA SER A 122 -12.67 -1.19 0.96
C SER A 122 -12.36 -2.68 1.13
N PHE A 123 -11.35 -3.02 1.93
CA PHE A 123 -11.03 -4.42 2.23
C PHE A 123 -12.13 -5.12 3.03
N ALA A 124 -12.71 -4.43 4.01
CA ALA A 124 -13.86 -4.94 4.76
C ALA A 124 -15.08 -5.19 3.85
N ILE A 125 -15.38 -4.26 2.94
CA ILE A 125 -16.45 -4.42 1.95
C ILE A 125 -16.16 -5.59 1.02
N CYS A 126 -14.90 -5.78 0.60
CA CYS A 126 -14.49 -6.92 -0.22
C CYS A 126 -14.81 -8.25 0.49
N ILE A 127 -14.37 -8.41 1.74
CA ILE A 127 -14.61 -9.64 2.51
C ILE A 127 -16.10 -9.90 2.66
N LEU A 128 -16.88 -8.88 3.03
CA LEU A 128 -18.34 -9.00 3.15
C LEU A 128 -19.00 -9.36 1.81
N SER A 129 -18.56 -8.79 0.70
CA SER A 129 -19.08 -9.11 -0.63
C SER A 129 -18.82 -10.57 -1.00
N PHE A 130 -17.63 -11.09 -0.72
CA PHE A 130 -17.33 -12.51 -0.96
C PHE A 130 -18.14 -13.45 -0.07
N ASP A 131 -18.37 -13.08 1.20
CA ASP A 131 -19.22 -13.84 2.11
C ASP A 131 -20.68 -13.84 1.64
N PHE A 132 -21.22 -12.67 1.28
CA PHE A 132 -22.57 -12.56 0.71
C PHE A 132 -22.73 -13.30 -0.64
N ALA A 133 -21.70 -13.33 -1.48
CA ALA A 133 -21.73 -14.08 -2.73
C ALA A 133 -21.62 -15.60 -2.54
N SER A 134 -21.44 -16.08 -1.31
CA SER A 134 -21.32 -17.52 -1.04
C SER A 134 -22.65 -18.25 -1.26
N LEU A 135 -22.54 -19.55 -1.55
CA LEU A 135 -23.69 -20.45 -1.70
C LEU A 135 -24.58 -20.52 -0.45
N TYR A 136 -24.00 -20.26 0.72
CA TYR A 136 -24.73 -20.29 2.00
C TYR A 136 -25.67 -19.12 2.18
N VAL A 137 -25.39 -17.96 1.58
CA VAL A 137 -26.18 -16.73 1.76
C VAL A 137 -27.18 -16.53 0.63
N ILE A 138 -26.70 -16.52 -0.64
CA ILE A 138 -27.57 -16.25 -1.81
C ILE A 138 -28.17 -17.55 -2.35
N GLY A 139 -27.46 -18.69 -2.17
CA GLY A 139 -27.84 -19.97 -2.74
C GLY A 139 -27.62 -20.08 -4.24
N SER A 140 -27.75 -21.30 -4.76
CA SER A 140 -27.51 -21.59 -6.19
C SER A 140 -28.59 -21.01 -7.14
N ASN A 141 -29.69 -20.48 -6.61
CA ASN A 141 -30.83 -20.07 -7.42
C ASN A 141 -30.64 -18.70 -8.10
N ASN A 142 -29.61 -17.92 -7.75
CA ASN A 142 -29.40 -16.58 -8.30
C ASN A 142 -27.92 -16.31 -8.68
N VAL A 143 -27.42 -17.15 -9.59
CA VAL A 143 -26.02 -17.10 -10.04
C VAL A 143 -25.63 -15.72 -10.61
N ALA A 144 -26.54 -15.04 -11.28
CA ALA A 144 -26.25 -13.70 -11.83
C ALA A 144 -25.98 -12.67 -10.73
N LEU A 145 -26.80 -12.65 -9.67
CA LEU A 145 -26.61 -11.75 -8.52
C LEU A 145 -25.32 -12.08 -7.77
N GLN A 146 -25.07 -13.35 -7.54
CA GLN A 146 -23.86 -13.86 -6.91
C GLN A 146 -22.60 -13.36 -7.67
N TYR A 147 -22.64 -13.46 -8.98
CA TYR A 147 -21.53 -13.07 -9.85
C TYR A 147 -21.29 -11.55 -9.82
N VAL A 148 -22.36 -10.73 -9.87
CA VAL A 148 -22.25 -9.27 -9.77
C VAL A 148 -21.64 -8.85 -8.42
N ILE A 149 -22.09 -9.45 -7.32
CA ILE A 149 -21.56 -9.14 -5.98
C ILE A 149 -20.07 -9.55 -5.88
N ALA A 150 -19.68 -10.71 -6.45
CA ALA A 150 -18.30 -11.15 -6.48
C ALA A 150 -17.39 -10.19 -7.28
N ILE A 151 -17.86 -9.66 -8.42
CA ILE A 151 -17.11 -8.65 -9.20
C ILE A 151 -16.95 -7.35 -8.41
N ILE A 152 -18.01 -6.88 -7.75
CA ILE A 152 -17.93 -5.69 -6.89
C ILE A 152 -16.90 -5.92 -5.77
N GLY A 153 -16.93 -7.09 -5.13
CA GLY A 153 -15.92 -7.49 -4.15
C GLY A 153 -14.51 -7.48 -4.72
N GLY A 154 -14.33 -7.99 -5.93
CA GLY A 154 -13.05 -7.95 -6.66
C GLY A 154 -12.54 -6.53 -6.90
N LEU A 155 -13.41 -5.61 -7.33
CA LEU A 155 -13.06 -4.19 -7.50
C LEU A 155 -12.65 -3.53 -6.17
N CYS A 156 -13.35 -3.85 -5.08
CA CYS A 156 -12.97 -3.39 -3.75
C CYS A 156 -11.63 -4.00 -3.29
N ALA A 157 -11.37 -5.27 -3.62
CA ALA A 157 -10.09 -5.91 -3.38
C ALA A 157 -8.95 -5.20 -4.12
N SER A 158 -9.18 -4.77 -5.36
CA SER A 158 -8.20 -4.04 -6.18
C SER A 158 -7.69 -2.77 -5.49
N TRP A 159 -8.60 -2.01 -4.85
CA TRP A 159 -8.23 -0.82 -4.07
C TRP A 159 -7.34 -1.19 -2.88
N ALA A 160 -7.74 -2.21 -2.12
CA ALA A 160 -6.99 -2.69 -0.97
C ALA A 160 -5.62 -3.26 -1.36
N ILE A 161 -5.55 -4.10 -2.40
CA ILE A 161 -4.30 -4.68 -2.90
C ILE A 161 -3.32 -3.57 -3.30
N GLY A 162 -3.77 -2.58 -4.09
CA GLY A 162 -2.94 -1.45 -4.47
C GLY A 162 -2.38 -0.68 -3.27
N ALA A 163 -3.22 -0.43 -2.27
CA ALA A 163 -2.83 0.26 -1.07
C ALA A 163 -1.80 -0.53 -0.23
N PHE A 164 -2.02 -1.81 -0.01
CA PHE A 164 -1.11 -2.66 0.76
C PHE A 164 0.27 -2.80 0.10
N PHE A 165 0.36 -2.73 -1.22
CA PHE A 165 1.64 -2.67 -1.90
C PHE A 165 2.33 -1.31 -1.81
N MET A 166 1.59 -0.23 -1.62
CA MET A 166 2.15 1.12 -1.58
C MET A 166 2.59 1.56 -0.16
N PHE A 167 1.82 1.20 0.87
CA PHE A 167 2.04 1.69 2.24
C PHE A 167 3.37 1.22 2.87
N PRO A 168 3.87 0.00 2.67
CA PRO A 168 5.16 -0.45 3.20
C PRO A 168 6.33 0.43 2.79
N TYR A 169 6.25 1.04 1.61
CA TYR A 169 7.29 1.95 1.12
C TYR A 169 7.06 3.41 1.50
N LEU A 170 5.81 3.80 1.58
CA LEU A 170 5.44 5.20 1.76
C LEU A 170 5.65 5.70 3.19
N VAL A 171 5.27 4.90 4.18
CA VAL A 171 5.35 5.32 5.58
C VAL A 171 6.79 5.35 6.08
N PRO A 172 7.65 4.35 5.82
CA PRO A 172 9.07 4.45 6.13
C PRO A 172 9.73 5.68 5.50
N ALA A 173 9.39 6.01 4.24
CA ALA A 173 9.89 7.21 3.58
C ALA A 173 9.50 8.50 4.32
N GLN A 174 8.27 8.60 4.81
CA GLN A 174 7.82 9.77 5.57
C GLN A 174 8.48 9.84 6.95
N VAL A 175 8.61 8.72 7.65
CA VAL A 175 9.27 8.66 8.97
C VAL A 175 10.75 9.05 8.84
N ALA A 176 11.44 8.53 7.83
CA ALA A 176 12.82 8.88 7.54
C ALA A 176 12.98 10.38 7.21
N GLY A 177 12.04 10.95 6.45
CA GLY A 177 12.03 12.38 6.12
C GLY A 177 11.87 13.27 7.36
N VAL A 178 10.96 12.91 8.27
CA VAL A 178 10.75 13.64 9.53
C VAL A 178 11.97 13.52 10.45
N GLU A 179 12.54 12.32 10.58
CA GLU A 179 13.75 12.12 11.38
C GLU A 179 14.93 12.94 10.86
N LYS A 180 15.13 12.96 9.55
CA LYS A 180 16.18 13.78 8.92
C LYS A 180 16.01 15.26 9.23
N GLN A 181 14.78 15.77 9.26
CA GLN A 181 14.51 17.16 9.62
C GLN A 181 14.82 17.46 11.11
N ILE A 182 14.55 16.51 11.99
CA ILE A 182 14.73 16.68 13.45
C ILE A 182 16.19 16.47 13.86
N THR A 183 16.85 15.44 13.32
CA THR A 183 18.18 14.99 13.77
C THR A 183 19.32 15.47 12.91
N GLY A 184 19.04 15.93 11.67
CA GLY A 184 20.03 16.24 10.64
C GLY A 184 20.78 15.01 10.09
N ARG A 185 20.40 13.80 10.50
CA ARG A 185 21.02 12.53 10.07
C ARG A 185 20.09 11.79 9.12
N ASP A 186 20.67 11.17 8.10
CA ASP A 186 19.92 10.41 7.09
C ASP A 186 20.05 8.90 7.38
N HIS A 187 19.01 8.33 7.98
CA HIS A 187 18.87 6.89 8.22
C HIS A 187 17.87 6.22 7.27
N SER A 188 17.50 6.89 6.16
CA SER A 188 16.44 6.42 5.25
C SER A 188 16.69 5.00 4.74
N ALA A 189 17.94 4.63 4.42
CA ALA A 189 18.28 3.29 3.96
C ALA A 189 17.89 2.19 4.98
N MET A 190 17.98 2.47 6.28
CA MET A 190 17.66 1.51 7.33
C MET A 190 16.15 1.31 7.52
N TYR A 191 15.36 2.36 7.32
CA TYR A 191 13.90 2.27 7.35
C TYR A 191 13.33 1.44 6.20
N PHE A 192 14.06 1.33 5.10
CA PHE A 192 13.66 0.46 3.97
C PHE A 192 14.25 -0.95 4.05
N ALA A 193 15.29 -1.16 4.86
CA ALA A 193 15.96 -2.45 5.02
C ALA A 193 15.40 -3.29 6.18
N SER A 194 14.58 -2.70 7.05
CA SER A 194 13.97 -3.37 8.20
C SER A 194 12.61 -3.94 7.87
#